data_f3b0a45c14bbc4b251f606956cbfc790
#
_entry.id   f3b0a45c14bbc4b251f606956cbfc790
#
_cell.length_a   1.000
_cell.length_b   1.000
_cell.length_c   1.000
_cell.angle_alpha   90.00
_cell.angle_beta   90.00
_cell.angle_gamma   90.00
#
_symmetry.space_group_name_H-M   'P 1'
#
loop_
_entity.id
_entity.type
_entity.pdbx_description
1 polymer ?
#
loop_
_entity_poly.entity_id
_entity_poly.type
_entity_poly.pdbx_seq_one_letter_code
_entity_poly.pdbx_strand_id
1 'polypeptide(L)'
;MTHKAVFFDRDDTLMVNIPYLGDPAQVEIFPDAAIAMHTLTTADFWLFVVSNQSGVGRGLITRNQVFAVNVELERQLGGDYIRAFYHSFATPEDPKATDRKPSPQLLFKARDIYNIDLPGSFFVGDRLSDIECGLAAGCRTVLLTHEKSSRRDTVDPEDAIARDKAHYIATNLMEATQWILQVSSTDPIPKTHDS
;
A
#
# COMPACT_ATOMS: atom_id res chain seq x y z
N MET A 1 23.62 -3.29 -0.16
CA MET A 1 22.90 -2.00 -0.09
C MET A 1 21.47 -2.28 0.28
N THR A 2 20.85 -1.45 1.13
CA THR A 2 19.42 -1.52 1.46
C THR A 2 18.65 -0.62 0.50
N HIS A 3 17.36 -0.94 0.26
CA HIS A 3 16.49 -0.18 -0.62
C HIS A 3 15.38 0.50 0.18
N LYS A 4 15.05 1.74 -0.14
CA LYS A 4 13.85 2.39 0.38
C LYS A 4 12.65 1.93 -0.45
N ALA A 5 11.51 1.75 0.19
CA ALA A 5 10.30 1.28 -0.45
C ALA A 5 9.08 2.15 -0.14
N VAL A 6 8.09 2.10 -1.03
CA VAL A 6 6.74 2.53 -0.73
C VAL A 6 5.82 1.34 -0.87
N PHE A 7 5.15 0.99 0.22
CA PHE A 7 4.12 -0.02 0.27
C PHE A 7 2.76 0.64 0.09
N PHE A 8 1.92 0.08 -0.76
CA PHE A 8 0.58 0.58 -1.02
C PHE A 8 -0.45 -0.48 -0.65
N ASP A 9 -1.58 -0.09 -0.04
CA ASP A 9 -2.78 -0.89 -0.21
C ASP A 9 -3.23 -0.82 -1.68
N ARG A 10 -4.13 -1.70 -2.09
CA ARG A 10 -4.64 -1.78 -3.45
C ARG A 10 -5.97 -1.06 -3.62
N ASP A 11 -6.98 -1.55 -2.91
CA ASP A 11 -8.37 -1.14 -3.03
C ASP A 11 -8.60 0.18 -2.28
N ASP A 12 -9.25 1.16 -2.86
CA ASP A 12 -9.38 2.55 -2.39
C ASP A 12 -8.04 3.30 -2.17
N THR A 13 -6.92 2.74 -2.67
CA THR A 13 -5.61 3.36 -2.65
C THR A 13 -5.06 3.57 -4.05
N LEU A 14 -4.83 2.51 -4.84
CA LEU A 14 -4.39 2.59 -6.23
C LEU A 14 -5.55 2.52 -7.23
N MET A 15 -6.63 1.88 -6.87
CA MET A 15 -7.81 1.65 -7.70
C MET A 15 -9.09 1.81 -6.88
N VAL A 16 -10.18 2.12 -7.57
CA VAL A 16 -11.53 2.18 -6.98
C VAL A 16 -11.90 0.81 -6.42
N ASN A 17 -12.37 0.80 -5.18
CA ASN A 17 -12.76 -0.45 -4.52
C ASN A 17 -14.13 -0.94 -5.01
N ILE A 18 -14.15 -2.17 -5.48
CA ILE A 18 -15.36 -2.96 -5.71
C ILE A 18 -15.29 -4.17 -4.78
N PRO A 19 -16.30 -4.38 -3.92
CA PRO A 19 -16.28 -5.49 -2.98
C PRO A 19 -16.05 -6.84 -3.65
N TYR A 20 -14.99 -7.55 -3.23
CA TYR A 20 -14.61 -8.86 -3.74
C TYR A 20 -14.37 -8.89 -5.26
N LEU A 21 -13.72 -7.85 -5.79
CA LEU A 21 -13.44 -7.74 -7.22
C LEU A 21 -12.64 -8.94 -7.74
N GLY A 22 -13.24 -9.67 -8.69
CA GLY A 22 -12.64 -10.83 -9.35
C GLY A 22 -12.63 -10.72 -10.88
N ASP A 23 -13.25 -9.68 -11.44
CA ASP A 23 -13.31 -9.41 -12.88
C ASP A 23 -12.34 -8.29 -13.27
N PRO A 24 -11.26 -8.58 -14.03
CA PRO A 24 -10.31 -7.57 -14.46
C PRO A 24 -10.93 -6.42 -15.27
N ALA A 25 -12.03 -6.66 -15.98
CA ALA A 25 -12.68 -5.63 -16.77
C ALA A 25 -13.29 -4.49 -15.94
N GLN A 26 -13.44 -4.70 -14.63
CA GLN A 26 -13.99 -3.72 -13.69
C GLN A 26 -12.89 -2.93 -12.94
N VAL A 27 -11.61 -3.16 -13.25
CA VAL A 27 -10.52 -2.40 -12.65
C VAL A 27 -10.56 -0.97 -13.16
N GLU A 28 -10.59 0.00 -12.25
CA GLU A 28 -10.50 1.43 -12.51
C GLU A 28 -9.44 2.02 -11.58
N ILE A 29 -8.29 2.46 -12.11
CA ILE A 29 -7.26 3.12 -11.31
C ILE A 29 -7.65 4.56 -11.00
N PHE A 30 -7.13 5.11 -9.88
CA PHE A 30 -7.23 6.54 -9.64
C PHE A 30 -6.44 7.33 -10.69
N PRO A 31 -6.92 8.51 -11.11
CA PRO A 31 -6.35 9.26 -12.25
C PRO A 31 -4.86 9.59 -12.12
N ASP A 32 -4.38 9.74 -10.90
CA ASP A 32 -3.00 10.11 -10.59
C ASP A 32 -2.11 8.90 -10.20
N ALA A 33 -2.66 7.67 -10.18
CA ALA A 33 -1.91 6.50 -9.76
C ALA A 33 -0.68 6.24 -10.65
N ALA A 34 -0.86 6.26 -11.97
CA ALA A 34 0.23 6.00 -12.91
C ALA A 34 1.39 7.00 -12.77
N ILE A 35 1.08 8.30 -12.67
CA ILE A 35 2.11 9.35 -12.52
C ILE A 35 2.79 9.26 -11.15
N ALA A 36 2.06 8.92 -10.09
CA ALA A 36 2.63 8.71 -8.75
C ALA A 36 3.63 7.54 -8.74
N MET A 37 3.25 6.38 -9.34
CA MET A 37 4.16 5.22 -9.45
C MET A 37 5.42 5.56 -10.24
N HIS A 38 5.27 6.21 -11.39
CA HIS A 38 6.40 6.65 -12.21
C HIS A 38 7.33 7.59 -11.43
N THR A 39 6.77 8.57 -10.73
CA THR A 39 7.54 9.58 -9.99
C THR A 39 8.35 8.94 -8.86
N LEU A 40 7.74 8.05 -8.07
CA LEU A 40 8.42 7.35 -6.98
C LEU A 40 9.51 6.40 -7.49
N THR A 41 9.25 5.67 -8.58
CA THR A 41 10.25 4.78 -9.19
C THR A 41 11.43 5.59 -9.74
N THR A 42 11.19 6.75 -10.34
CA THR A 42 12.24 7.66 -10.82
C THR A 42 13.09 8.21 -9.66
N ALA A 43 12.51 8.31 -8.47
CA ALA A 43 13.20 8.71 -7.24
C ALA A 43 13.85 7.52 -6.48
N ASP A 44 14.03 6.37 -7.16
CA ASP A 44 14.70 5.16 -6.67
C ASP A 44 13.97 4.46 -5.52
N PHE A 45 12.65 4.66 -5.38
CA PHE A 45 11.84 3.83 -4.49
C PHE A 45 11.41 2.53 -5.15
N TRP A 46 11.49 1.44 -4.39
CA TRP A 46 10.89 0.16 -4.78
C TRP A 46 9.44 0.12 -4.33
N LEU A 47 8.54 -0.24 -5.22
CA LEU A 47 7.10 -0.19 -4.96
C LEU A 47 6.53 -1.60 -4.74
N PHE A 48 5.71 -1.73 -3.72
CA PHE A 48 5.05 -2.97 -3.33
C PHE A 48 3.57 -2.75 -3.08
N VAL A 49 2.75 -3.75 -3.37
CA VAL A 49 1.34 -3.76 -2.97
C VAL A 49 1.13 -4.78 -1.86
N VAL A 50 0.44 -4.36 -0.79
CA VAL A 50 0.11 -5.20 0.38
C VAL A 50 -1.38 -5.10 0.65
N SER A 51 -2.13 -6.14 0.31
CA SER A 51 -3.60 -6.09 0.32
C SER A 51 -4.25 -7.26 1.08
N ASN A 52 -5.33 -6.96 1.80
CA ASN A 52 -6.18 -7.93 2.48
C ASN A 52 -7.29 -8.39 1.54
N GLN A 53 -7.17 -9.60 0.97
CA GLN A 53 -8.10 -10.17 0.00
C GLN A 53 -8.98 -11.28 0.63
N SER A 54 -9.78 -10.89 1.62
CA SER A 54 -10.63 -11.83 2.40
C SER A 54 -11.71 -12.55 1.58
N GLY A 55 -12.04 -12.03 0.40
CA GLY A 55 -12.97 -12.71 -0.53
C GLY A 55 -12.52 -14.12 -0.92
N VAL A 56 -11.19 -14.37 -0.95
CA VAL A 56 -10.65 -15.70 -1.19
C VAL A 56 -10.92 -16.62 0.00
N GLY A 57 -10.64 -16.19 1.21
CA GLY A 57 -10.92 -16.96 2.43
C GLY A 57 -12.42 -17.24 2.64
N ARG A 58 -13.27 -16.34 2.16
CA ARG A 58 -14.74 -16.50 2.16
C ARG A 58 -15.26 -17.36 1.02
N GLY A 59 -14.43 -17.78 0.05
CA GLY A 59 -14.84 -18.53 -1.11
C GLY A 59 -15.65 -17.75 -2.15
N LEU A 60 -15.63 -16.40 -2.09
CA LEU A 60 -16.39 -15.51 -2.99
C LEU A 60 -15.65 -15.25 -4.30
N ILE A 61 -14.32 -15.25 -4.23
CA ILE A 61 -13.41 -15.14 -5.37
C ILE A 61 -12.25 -16.11 -5.21
N THR A 62 -11.55 -16.40 -6.29
CA THR A 62 -10.37 -17.26 -6.31
C THR A 62 -9.08 -16.46 -6.29
N ARG A 63 -7.95 -17.09 -5.92
CA ARG A 63 -6.62 -16.49 -6.04
C ARG A 63 -6.30 -16.08 -7.48
N ASN A 64 -6.69 -16.90 -8.46
CA ASN A 64 -6.46 -16.59 -9.88
C ASN A 64 -7.17 -15.32 -10.31
N GLN A 65 -8.38 -15.06 -9.80
CA GLN A 65 -9.11 -13.82 -10.05
C GLN A 65 -8.39 -12.62 -9.42
N VAL A 66 -7.90 -12.74 -8.19
CA VAL A 66 -7.09 -11.68 -7.56
C VAL A 66 -5.85 -11.38 -8.39
N PHE A 67 -5.15 -12.40 -8.90
CA PHE A 67 -3.98 -12.22 -9.75
C PHE A 67 -4.33 -11.58 -11.10
N ALA A 68 -5.45 -11.96 -11.72
CA ALA A 68 -5.91 -11.35 -12.95
C ALA A 68 -6.24 -9.85 -12.78
N VAL A 69 -6.84 -9.48 -11.66
CA VAL A 69 -7.07 -8.07 -11.28
C VAL A 69 -5.75 -7.31 -11.11
N ASN A 70 -4.72 -7.93 -10.49
CA ASN A 70 -3.41 -7.28 -10.34
C ASN A 70 -2.71 -7.08 -11.70
N VAL A 71 -2.80 -8.05 -12.62
CA VAL A 71 -2.25 -7.90 -13.99
C VAL A 71 -2.92 -6.73 -14.71
N GLU A 72 -4.24 -6.60 -14.58
CA GLU A 72 -4.95 -5.47 -15.19
C GLU A 72 -4.60 -4.12 -14.52
N LEU A 73 -4.41 -4.10 -13.19
CA LEU A 73 -3.92 -2.93 -12.47
C LEU A 73 -2.55 -2.48 -13.03
N GLU A 74 -1.57 -3.38 -13.17
CA GLU A 74 -0.26 -3.07 -13.76
C GLU A 74 -0.37 -2.58 -15.20
N ARG A 75 -1.23 -3.20 -16.00
CA ARG A 75 -1.49 -2.75 -17.38
C ARG A 75 -2.02 -1.31 -17.44
N GLN A 76 -2.94 -0.93 -16.54
CA GLN A 76 -3.49 0.44 -16.49
C GLN A 76 -2.49 1.44 -15.92
N LEU A 77 -1.62 1.03 -14.99
CA LEU A 77 -0.52 1.87 -14.52
C LEU A 77 0.51 2.19 -15.62
N GLY A 78 0.58 1.39 -16.68
CA GLY A 78 1.39 1.66 -17.87
C GLY A 78 2.86 1.31 -17.75
N GLY A 79 3.25 0.49 -16.77
CA GLY A 79 4.64 0.04 -16.59
C GLY A 79 4.79 -0.98 -15.46
N ASP A 80 5.93 -1.67 -15.47
CA ASP A 80 6.30 -2.66 -14.45
C ASP A 80 6.86 -1.94 -13.19
N TYR A 81 6.01 -1.12 -12.55
CA TYR A 81 6.43 -0.34 -11.38
C TYR A 81 6.44 -1.16 -10.09
N ILE A 82 5.54 -2.17 -9.98
CA ILE A 82 5.33 -2.91 -8.74
C ILE A 82 6.27 -4.11 -8.69
N ARG A 83 7.19 -4.09 -7.72
CA ARG A 83 8.18 -5.15 -7.53
C ARG A 83 7.55 -6.47 -7.10
N ALA A 84 6.54 -6.43 -6.25
CA ALA A 84 5.77 -7.60 -5.83
C ALA A 84 4.43 -7.21 -5.21
N PHE A 85 3.48 -8.15 -5.32
CA PHE A 85 2.19 -8.11 -4.65
C PHE A 85 2.19 -9.10 -3.48
N TYR A 86 1.83 -8.63 -2.31
CA TYR A 86 1.63 -9.43 -1.10
C TYR A 86 0.16 -9.43 -0.71
N HIS A 87 -0.39 -10.61 -0.49
CA HIS A 87 -1.80 -10.77 -0.13
C HIS A 87 -1.95 -11.60 1.13
N SER A 88 -2.78 -11.11 2.06
CA SER A 88 -3.43 -11.97 3.02
C SER A 88 -4.78 -12.41 2.47
N PHE A 89 -5.01 -13.70 2.42
CA PHE A 89 -6.28 -14.29 2.01
C PHE A 89 -7.16 -14.68 3.20
N ALA A 90 -6.67 -14.46 4.42
CA ALA A 90 -7.41 -14.75 5.63
C ALA A 90 -8.61 -13.81 5.82
N THR A 91 -9.66 -14.32 6.43
CA THR A 91 -10.79 -13.51 6.86
C THR A 91 -10.46 -12.77 8.17
N PRO A 92 -11.16 -11.68 8.51
CA PRO A 92 -10.98 -11.01 9.80
C PRO A 92 -11.21 -11.91 11.02
N GLU A 93 -12.07 -12.91 10.85
CA GLU A 93 -12.47 -13.84 11.90
C GLU A 93 -11.52 -15.04 12.05
N ASP A 94 -10.53 -15.19 11.16
CA ASP A 94 -9.57 -16.29 11.23
C ASP A 94 -8.55 -16.06 12.35
N PRO A 95 -8.60 -16.82 13.45
CA PRO A 95 -7.69 -16.65 14.58
C PRO A 95 -6.24 -17.05 14.24
N LYS A 96 -6.01 -17.71 13.12
CA LYS A 96 -4.69 -18.12 12.62
C LYS A 96 -4.08 -17.13 11.62
N ALA A 97 -4.79 -16.07 11.29
CA ALA A 97 -4.31 -15.04 10.38
C ALA A 97 -3.15 -14.27 10.99
N THR A 98 -1.93 -14.59 10.60
CA THR A 98 -0.72 -13.91 11.08
C THR A 98 -0.22 -12.81 10.11
N ASP A 99 -0.66 -12.83 8.86
CA ASP A 99 -0.18 -11.97 7.78
C ASP A 99 -1.16 -10.85 7.36
N ARG A 100 -2.39 -10.89 7.91
CA ARG A 100 -3.42 -9.90 7.62
C ARG A 100 -3.12 -8.56 8.30
N LYS A 101 -3.17 -7.44 7.55
CA LYS A 101 -3.12 -6.08 8.12
C LYS A 101 -4.19 -5.93 9.22
N PRO A 102 -3.82 -5.40 10.41
CA PRO A 102 -2.67 -4.56 10.71
C PRO A 102 -1.35 -5.31 11.03
N SER A 103 -1.27 -6.63 10.87
CA SER A 103 -0.01 -7.35 11.05
C SER A 103 1.06 -6.89 10.03
N PRO A 104 2.31 -6.58 10.48
CA PRO A 104 3.40 -6.16 9.60
C PRO A 104 4.13 -7.32 8.89
N GLN A 105 3.66 -8.56 9.02
CA GLN A 105 4.40 -9.75 8.57
C GLN A 105 4.71 -9.74 7.06
N LEU A 106 3.80 -9.19 6.23
CA LEU A 106 4.05 -9.10 4.79
C LEU A 106 5.12 -8.05 4.46
N LEU A 107 5.25 -6.97 5.25
CA LEU A 107 6.32 -5.99 5.12
C LEU A 107 7.66 -6.60 5.57
N PHE A 108 7.68 -7.35 6.66
CA PHE A 108 8.89 -8.07 7.10
C PHE A 108 9.35 -9.10 6.05
N LYS A 109 8.41 -9.81 5.43
CA LYS A 109 8.72 -10.72 4.33
C LYS A 109 9.34 -9.98 3.14
N ALA A 110 8.81 -8.80 2.76
CA ALA A 110 9.40 -7.99 1.71
C ALA A 110 10.80 -7.50 2.10
N ARG A 111 10.98 -7.02 3.34
CA ARG A 111 12.29 -6.63 3.89
C ARG A 111 13.32 -7.73 3.72
N ASP A 112 12.98 -8.95 4.15
CA ASP A 112 13.92 -10.08 4.18
C ASP A 112 14.29 -10.57 2.78
N ILE A 113 13.33 -10.52 1.82
CA ILE A 113 13.56 -10.95 0.43
C ILE A 113 14.32 -9.88 -0.36
N TYR A 114 13.99 -8.60 -0.16
CA TYR A 114 14.47 -7.51 -1.00
C TYR A 114 15.45 -6.57 -0.29
N ASN A 115 15.82 -6.88 0.95
CA ASN A 115 16.73 -6.05 1.75
C ASN A 115 16.24 -4.59 1.90
N ILE A 116 14.97 -4.42 2.32
CA ILE A 116 14.32 -3.12 2.45
C ILE A 116 14.69 -2.44 3.77
N ASP A 117 15.01 -1.16 3.71
CA ASP A 117 15.14 -0.27 4.86
C ASP A 117 13.74 0.21 5.29
N LEU A 118 13.09 -0.51 6.20
CA LEU A 118 11.73 -0.15 6.65
C LEU A 118 11.64 1.22 7.33
N PRO A 119 12.59 1.65 8.20
CA PRO A 119 12.59 3.00 8.76
C PRO A 119 12.70 4.12 7.71
N GLY A 120 13.39 3.88 6.60
CA GLY A 120 13.47 4.79 5.46
C GLY A 120 12.33 4.66 4.46
N SER A 121 11.36 3.76 4.72
CA SER A 121 10.26 3.41 3.81
C SER A 121 8.91 3.94 4.28
N PHE A 122 7.91 3.81 3.41
CA PHE A 122 6.57 4.37 3.61
C PHE A 122 5.48 3.33 3.41
N PHE A 123 4.36 3.48 4.11
CA PHE A 123 3.11 2.78 3.83
C PHE A 123 2.03 3.81 3.50
N VAL A 124 1.37 3.63 2.35
CA VAL A 124 0.27 4.46 1.86
C VAL A 124 -0.99 3.61 1.79
N GLY A 125 -2.06 4.02 2.45
CA GLY A 125 -3.33 3.30 2.45
C GLY A 125 -4.49 4.17 2.92
N ASP A 126 -5.72 3.64 2.83
CA ASP A 126 -6.96 4.37 3.13
C ASP A 126 -7.59 3.99 4.48
N ARG A 127 -7.03 2.99 5.19
CA ARG A 127 -7.62 2.43 6.42
C ARG A 127 -6.70 2.49 7.62
N LEU A 128 -7.31 2.45 8.82
CA LEU A 128 -6.56 2.31 10.07
C LEU A 128 -5.62 1.10 10.05
N SER A 129 -6.06 -0.04 9.49
CA SER A 129 -5.24 -1.25 9.40
C SER A 129 -3.96 -1.07 8.57
N ASP A 130 -3.95 -0.16 7.59
CA ASP A 130 -2.78 0.17 6.79
C ASP A 130 -1.79 1.00 7.59
N ILE A 131 -2.32 2.02 8.28
CA ILE A 131 -1.54 2.89 9.14
C ILE A 131 -0.89 2.09 10.26
N GLU A 132 -1.65 1.26 10.97
CA GLU A 132 -1.12 0.41 12.04
C GLU A 132 -0.10 -0.62 11.52
N CYS A 133 -0.32 -1.19 10.33
CA CYS A 133 0.62 -2.11 9.69
C CYS A 133 1.95 -1.40 9.40
N GLY A 134 1.91 -0.22 8.79
CA GLY A 134 3.10 0.58 8.50
C GLY A 134 3.87 0.97 9.77
N LEU A 135 3.16 1.48 10.78
CA LEU A 135 3.75 1.85 12.07
C LEU A 135 4.41 0.66 12.78
N ALA A 136 3.72 -0.49 12.82
CA ALA A 136 4.25 -1.72 13.42
C ALA A 136 5.49 -2.27 12.69
N ALA A 137 5.64 -1.96 11.40
CA ALA A 137 6.84 -2.27 10.63
C ALA A 137 7.97 -1.25 10.79
N GLY A 138 7.71 -0.10 11.42
CA GLY A 138 8.66 1.00 11.55
C GLY A 138 8.70 1.94 10.33
N CYS A 139 7.74 1.84 9.42
CA CYS A 139 7.60 2.73 8.27
C CYS A 139 6.94 4.06 8.67
N ARG A 140 7.17 5.10 7.87
CA ARG A 140 6.30 6.29 7.89
C ARG A 140 5.00 5.98 7.15
N THR A 141 3.89 6.61 7.56
CA THR A 141 2.56 6.28 7.05
C THR A 141 1.85 7.48 6.47
N VAL A 142 1.14 7.26 5.37
CA VAL A 142 0.27 8.24 4.72
C VAL A 142 -1.14 7.68 4.64
N LEU A 143 -2.09 8.39 5.22
CA LEU A 143 -3.52 8.08 5.09
C LEU A 143 -4.07 8.79 3.85
N LEU A 144 -4.59 8.02 2.89
CA LEU A 144 -5.29 8.56 1.73
C LEU A 144 -6.77 8.77 2.02
N THR A 145 -7.28 9.92 1.59
CA THR A 145 -8.69 10.31 1.73
C THR A 145 -9.23 10.75 0.37
N HIS A 146 -9.15 9.86 -0.63
CA HIS A 146 -9.63 10.15 -1.98
C HIS A 146 -11.08 10.63 -1.99
N GLU A 147 -11.36 11.63 -2.82
CA GLU A 147 -12.74 12.10 -3.03
C GLU A 147 -13.68 11.04 -3.62
N LYS A 148 -13.13 10.09 -4.39
CA LYS A 148 -13.86 8.97 -5.01
C LYS A 148 -13.82 7.68 -4.19
N SER A 149 -13.27 7.69 -2.96
CA SER A 149 -13.26 6.50 -2.12
C SER A 149 -14.68 6.00 -1.87
N SER A 150 -14.86 4.70 -1.91
CA SER A 150 -16.15 4.02 -1.60
C SER A 150 -16.64 4.28 -0.17
N ARG A 151 -15.75 4.81 0.71
CA ARG A 151 -16.01 5.07 2.14
C ARG A 151 -16.43 6.51 2.44
N ARG A 152 -16.47 7.40 1.44
CA ARG A 152 -16.67 8.83 1.66
C ARG A 152 -17.94 9.18 2.44
N ASP A 153 -19.01 8.39 2.25
CA ASP A 153 -20.33 8.62 2.86
C ASP A 153 -20.53 7.83 4.17
N THR A 154 -19.51 7.08 4.61
CA THR A 154 -19.57 6.31 5.86
C THR A 154 -18.74 6.99 6.95
N VAL A 155 -19.37 7.31 8.08
CA VAL A 155 -18.66 7.75 9.29
C VAL A 155 -18.14 6.50 9.98
N ASP A 156 -16.87 6.13 9.72
CA ASP A 156 -16.21 5.03 10.41
C ASP A 156 -15.46 5.60 11.64
N PRO A 157 -15.74 5.11 12.85
CA PRO A 157 -14.99 5.53 14.05
C PRO A 157 -13.47 5.32 13.91
N GLU A 158 -13.03 4.35 13.11
CA GLU A 158 -11.61 4.08 12.86
C GLU A 158 -10.94 5.20 12.05
N ASP A 159 -11.70 5.99 11.27
CA ASP A 159 -11.15 7.07 10.46
C ASP A 159 -10.50 8.18 11.32
N ALA A 160 -11.11 8.52 12.45
CA ALA A 160 -10.55 9.49 13.38
C ALA A 160 -9.23 8.99 13.99
N ILE A 161 -9.18 7.70 14.35
CA ILE A 161 -7.97 7.07 14.89
C ILE A 161 -6.87 6.99 13.81
N ALA A 162 -7.23 6.65 12.57
CA ALA A 162 -6.28 6.59 11.45
C ALA A 162 -5.65 7.96 11.18
N ARG A 163 -6.46 9.03 11.21
CA ARG A 163 -6.00 10.42 11.04
C ARG A 163 -5.04 10.87 12.14
N ASP A 164 -5.31 10.48 13.39
CA ASP A 164 -4.45 10.81 14.54
C ASP A 164 -3.10 10.07 14.49
N LYS A 165 -3.11 8.80 14.04
CA LYS A 165 -1.91 7.97 13.99
C LYS A 165 -1.04 8.18 12.75
N ALA A 166 -1.60 8.64 11.62
CA ALA A 166 -0.85 8.78 10.38
C ALA A 166 0.18 9.91 10.48
N HIS A 167 1.37 9.72 9.89
CA HIS A 167 2.37 10.78 9.80
C HIS A 167 1.94 11.90 8.85
N TYR A 168 1.14 11.56 7.83
CA TYR A 168 0.59 12.52 6.88
C TYR A 168 -0.78 12.07 6.38
N ILE A 169 -1.63 13.05 6.05
CA ILE A 169 -2.94 12.82 5.44
C ILE A 169 -2.92 13.48 4.07
N ALA A 170 -3.17 12.71 3.02
CA ALA A 170 -3.20 13.17 1.65
C ALA A 170 -4.60 12.95 1.04
N THR A 171 -5.01 13.83 0.16
CA THR A 171 -6.30 13.74 -0.56
C THR A 171 -6.18 12.96 -1.88
N ASN A 172 -4.96 12.72 -2.35
CA ASN A 172 -4.67 11.98 -3.57
C ASN A 172 -3.24 11.41 -3.54
N LEU A 173 -2.91 10.55 -4.51
CA LEU A 173 -1.60 9.89 -4.59
C LEU A 173 -0.46 10.85 -4.92
N MET A 174 -0.72 11.91 -5.69
CA MET A 174 0.32 12.90 -5.99
C MET A 174 0.69 13.74 -4.78
N GLU A 175 -0.25 14.11 -3.93
CA GLU A 175 0.02 14.79 -2.66
C GLU A 175 0.84 13.87 -1.71
N ALA A 176 0.47 12.59 -1.62
CA ALA A 176 1.23 11.59 -0.88
C ALA A 176 2.68 11.47 -1.42
N THR A 177 2.82 11.39 -2.75
CA THR A 177 4.11 11.29 -3.43
C THR A 177 4.99 12.52 -3.14
N GLN A 178 4.46 13.72 -3.24
CA GLN A 178 5.19 14.97 -2.96
C GLN A 178 5.71 15.01 -1.53
N TRP A 179 4.86 14.64 -0.56
CA TRP A 179 5.29 14.57 0.84
C TRP A 179 6.39 13.51 1.06
N ILE A 180 6.25 12.32 0.48
CA ILE A 180 7.27 11.26 0.56
C ILE A 180 8.62 11.77 0.05
N LEU A 181 8.65 12.42 -1.11
CA LEU A 181 9.88 12.95 -1.70
C LEU A 181 10.48 14.07 -0.84
N GLN A 182 9.66 14.96 -0.32
CA GLN A 182 10.10 16.05 0.55
C GLN A 182 10.78 15.53 1.81
N VAL A 183 10.16 14.61 2.55
CA VAL A 183 10.73 14.11 3.80
C VAL A 183 11.94 13.19 3.56
N SER A 184 11.97 12.48 2.42
CA SER A 184 13.10 11.62 2.05
C SER A 184 14.36 12.41 1.70
N SER A 185 14.21 13.63 1.20
CA SER A 185 15.34 14.53 0.88
C SER A 185 15.91 15.24 2.12
N THR A 186 15.15 15.33 3.21
CA THR A 186 15.57 15.97 4.46
C THR A 186 16.21 14.99 5.45
N ASP A 187 16.06 13.69 5.25
CA ASP A 187 16.75 12.70 6.07
C ASP A 187 18.26 12.70 5.72
N PRO A 188 19.16 12.87 6.69
CA PRO A 188 20.58 12.77 6.42
C PRO A 188 20.90 11.37 5.88
N ILE A 189 21.51 11.30 4.69
CA ILE A 189 22.09 10.06 4.15
C ILE A 189 23.00 9.50 5.25
N PRO A 190 22.80 8.26 5.73
CA PRO A 190 23.73 7.67 6.68
C PRO A 190 25.11 7.71 6.03
N LYS A 191 26.05 8.40 6.68
CA LYS A 191 27.45 8.43 6.25
C LYS A 191 27.92 6.97 6.23
N THR A 192 28.24 6.45 5.05
CA THR A 192 28.99 5.21 4.90
C THR A 192 30.29 5.39 5.66
N HIS A 193 30.44 4.71 6.78
CA HIS A 193 31.74 4.56 7.40
C HIS A 193 32.55 3.64 6.49
N ASP A 194 33.38 4.24 5.60
CA ASP A 194 34.51 3.55 5.00
C ASP A 194 35.48 3.18 6.14
N SER A 195 35.62 1.90 6.34
CA SER A 195 36.69 1.30 7.16
C SER A 195 37.20 0.06 6.49
#